data_ce0c37b2b57cb25eea54f26b21254673
#
_entry.id   ce0c37b2b57cb25eea54f26b21254673
#
_cell.length_a   1.000
_cell.length_b   1.000
_cell.length_c   1.000
_cell.angle_alpha   90.00
_cell.angle_beta   90.00
_cell.angle_gamma   90.00
#
_symmetry.space_group_name_H-M   'P 1'
#
loop_
_entity.id
_entity.type
_entity.pdbx_description
1 polymer ?
#
loop_
_entity_poly.entity_id
_entity_poly.type
_entity_poly.pdbx_seq_one_letter_code
_entity_poly.pdbx_strand_id
1 'polypeptide(L)'
;MKKSIYDTPIFFERYQQLRENPISMNEVLEKPTMFSLLPDLTNKKVLDLGCGTGVHLAHYLELGASKVVGLDLSELMLKQAESDLAKNWQKSTAFSLHCLPMEQLDKIPEDNFDVVTSSFAFHYIEDFADLLAKISAKMTACGTLIFSQEHPIVTCYKDGYRWEKNEQKQQVAYRLNFYRDEGERDRSWFQQAFKTYHRTMATICNQLIQAEFEIVQVEEPMLAEQPQWHNEFKDLQHRPPLLFIKAVKKN
;
A
#
# COMPACT_ATOMS: atom_id res chain seq x y z
N MET A 1 13.60 18.59 -1.44
CA MET A 1 12.84 17.40 -1.00
C MET A 1 11.60 17.28 -1.85
N LYS A 2 11.24 16.08 -2.28
CA LYS A 2 9.96 15.78 -2.96
C LYS A 2 8.84 16.07 -1.96
N LYS A 3 7.95 17.01 -2.25
CA LYS A 3 6.82 17.31 -1.33
C LYS A 3 5.73 16.26 -1.54
N SER A 4 5.17 15.77 -0.45
CA SER A 4 4.00 14.89 -0.49
C SER A 4 2.75 15.69 -0.89
N ILE A 5 1.89 15.12 -1.72
CA ILE A 5 0.56 15.70 -2.00
C ILE A 5 -0.30 15.75 -0.73
N TYR A 6 -0.04 14.84 0.22
CA TYR A 6 -0.71 14.74 1.50
C TYR A 6 -0.33 15.87 2.49
N ASP A 7 0.72 16.69 2.19
CA ASP A 7 1.05 17.89 2.98
C ASP A 7 0.27 19.13 2.55
N THR A 8 -0.60 19.03 1.56
CA THR A 8 -1.54 20.09 1.21
C THR A 8 -2.76 20.01 2.14
N PRO A 9 -3.08 21.05 2.94
CA PRO A 9 -4.15 20.97 3.95
C PRO A 9 -5.50 20.49 3.38
N ILE A 10 -5.92 21.03 2.24
CA ILE A 10 -7.18 20.65 1.58
C ILE A 10 -7.17 19.17 1.17
N PHE A 11 -6.04 18.66 0.71
CA PHE A 11 -5.92 17.24 0.33
C PHE A 11 -5.96 16.34 1.57
N PHE A 12 -5.24 16.74 2.62
CA PHE A 12 -5.20 16.01 3.90
C PHE A 12 -6.60 15.89 4.53
N GLU A 13 -7.34 17.01 4.62
CA GLU A 13 -8.71 17.02 5.15
C GLU A 13 -9.65 16.09 4.34
N ARG A 14 -9.63 16.18 3.01
CA ARG A 14 -10.44 15.30 2.14
C ARG A 14 -10.06 13.84 2.25
N TYR A 15 -8.77 13.58 2.40
CA TYR A 15 -8.28 12.21 2.61
C TYR A 15 -8.77 11.67 3.96
N GLN A 16 -8.72 12.47 5.04
CA GLN A 16 -9.27 12.06 6.34
C GLN A 16 -10.77 11.74 6.24
N GLN A 17 -11.57 12.62 5.62
CA GLN A 17 -13.00 12.36 5.39
C GLN A 17 -13.25 11.07 4.62
N LEU A 18 -12.43 10.76 3.62
CA LEU A 18 -12.52 9.50 2.89
C LEU A 18 -12.23 8.29 3.80
N ARG A 19 -11.24 8.41 4.70
CA ARG A 19 -10.86 7.34 5.64
C ARG A 19 -11.89 7.13 6.75
N GLU A 20 -12.70 8.13 7.09
CA GLU A 20 -13.80 8.01 8.02
C GLU A 20 -15.03 7.29 7.42
N ASN A 21 -15.09 7.10 6.11
CA ASN A 21 -16.16 6.36 5.46
C ASN A 21 -16.01 4.84 5.71
N PRO A 22 -16.90 4.22 6.51
CA PRO A 22 -16.78 2.81 6.89
C PRO A 22 -16.99 1.84 5.71
N ILE A 23 -17.54 2.31 4.59
CA ILE A 23 -17.73 1.53 3.37
C ILE A 23 -16.73 1.91 2.26
N SER A 24 -15.63 2.57 2.61
CA SER A 24 -14.55 2.82 1.65
C SER A 24 -13.85 1.52 1.25
N MET A 25 -13.28 1.47 0.04
CA MET A 25 -12.48 0.34 -0.44
C MET A 25 -11.38 -0.07 0.55
N ASN A 26 -10.80 0.91 1.24
CA ASN A 26 -9.77 0.65 2.24
C ASN A 26 -10.31 -0.09 3.46
N GLU A 27 -11.49 0.28 3.95
CA GLU A 27 -12.08 -0.32 5.16
C GLU A 27 -12.67 -1.70 4.89
N VAL A 28 -13.33 -1.89 3.73
CA VAL A 28 -14.08 -3.12 3.47
C VAL A 28 -13.26 -4.17 2.71
N LEU A 29 -12.19 -3.79 2.01
CA LEU A 29 -11.41 -4.70 1.17
C LEU A 29 -9.93 -4.70 1.55
N GLU A 30 -9.27 -3.52 1.56
CA GLU A 30 -7.83 -3.43 1.71
C GLU A 30 -7.36 -3.85 3.11
N LYS A 31 -7.83 -3.21 4.18
CA LYS A 31 -7.45 -3.54 5.54
C LYS A 31 -7.71 -5.00 5.92
N PRO A 32 -8.93 -5.56 5.70
CA PRO A 32 -9.19 -6.96 6.04
C PRO A 32 -8.26 -7.93 5.33
N THR A 33 -7.95 -7.67 4.05
CA THR A 33 -7.05 -8.50 3.27
C THR A 33 -5.60 -8.38 3.77
N MET A 34 -5.09 -7.16 3.98
CA MET A 34 -3.75 -6.94 4.54
C MET A 34 -3.58 -7.68 5.88
N PHE A 35 -4.57 -7.55 6.77
CA PHE A 35 -4.51 -8.16 8.10
C PHE A 35 -4.60 -9.69 8.05
N SER A 36 -5.36 -10.25 7.12
CA SER A 36 -5.44 -11.71 6.94
C SER A 36 -4.13 -12.35 6.46
N LEU A 37 -3.25 -11.57 5.83
CA LEU A 37 -1.96 -12.01 5.33
C LEU A 37 -0.85 -11.96 6.41
N LEU A 38 -1.08 -11.26 7.54
CA LEU A 38 -0.07 -11.10 8.58
C LEU A 38 0.33 -12.46 9.19
N PRO A 39 1.63 -12.67 9.46
CA PRO A 39 2.06 -13.76 10.34
C PRO A 39 1.75 -13.42 11.81
N ASP A 40 2.05 -14.32 12.73
CA ASP A 40 2.10 -13.97 14.15
C ASP A 40 3.12 -12.85 14.39
N LEU A 41 2.65 -11.73 14.95
CA LEU A 41 3.46 -10.54 15.23
C LEU A 41 4.04 -10.51 16.65
N THR A 42 3.75 -11.49 17.48
CA THR A 42 4.23 -11.56 18.88
C THR A 42 5.75 -11.44 18.93
N ASN A 43 6.24 -10.41 19.62
CA ASN A 43 7.67 -10.06 19.75
C ASN A 43 8.38 -9.72 18.42
N LYS A 44 7.68 -9.49 17.33
CA LYS A 44 8.24 -9.14 16.03
C LYS A 44 8.56 -7.66 15.92
N LYS A 45 9.57 -7.34 15.12
CA LYS A 45 9.89 -5.98 14.68
C LYS A 45 9.32 -5.74 13.29
N VAL A 46 8.43 -4.76 13.17
CA VAL A 46 7.69 -4.47 11.94
C VAL A 46 8.09 -3.11 11.38
N LEU A 47 8.30 -3.06 10.06
CA LEU A 47 8.46 -1.82 9.29
C LEU A 47 7.23 -1.61 8.40
N ASP A 48 6.66 -0.42 8.41
CA ASP A 48 5.55 -0.04 7.53
C ASP A 48 5.97 1.11 6.60
N LEU A 49 6.01 0.84 5.30
CA LEU A 49 6.43 1.76 4.25
C LEU A 49 5.23 2.48 3.64
N GLY A 50 5.17 3.81 3.82
CA GLY A 50 3.98 4.60 3.53
C GLY A 50 2.94 4.48 4.63
N CYS A 51 3.37 4.56 5.89
CA CYS A 51 2.53 4.27 7.07
C CYS A 51 1.37 5.27 7.30
N GLY A 52 1.35 6.39 6.59
CA GLY A 52 0.31 7.42 6.72
C GLY A 52 0.10 7.86 8.16
N THR A 53 -1.16 7.84 8.60
CA THR A 53 -1.55 8.21 9.97
C THR A 53 -1.31 7.13 11.02
N GLY A 54 -0.61 6.05 10.67
CA GLY A 54 -0.16 5.04 11.62
C GLY A 54 -1.24 4.03 12.08
N VAL A 55 -2.38 3.96 11.40
CA VAL A 55 -3.48 3.03 11.77
C VAL A 55 -3.01 1.58 11.77
N HIS A 56 -2.21 1.19 10.78
CA HIS A 56 -1.63 -0.17 10.71
C HIS A 56 -0.59 -0.38 11.80
N LEU A 57 0.25 0.62 12.10
CA LEU A 57 1.24 0.55 13.17
C LEU A 57 0.58 0.28 14.54
N ALA A 58 -0.52 0.99 14.84
CA ALA A 58 -1.30 0.76 16.05
C ALA A 58 -1.79 -0.69 16.12
N HIS A 59 -2.37 -1.19 15.03
CA HIS A 59 -2.86 -2.57 14.97
C HIS A 59 -1.74 -3.61 15.14
N TYR A 60 -0.56 -3.40 14.58
CA TYR A 60 0.58 -4.30 14.77
C TYR A 60 1.04 -4.36 16.23
N LEU A 61 1.03 -3.22 16.93
CA LEU A 61 1.32 -3.18 18.37
C LEU A 61 0.26 -3.92 19.19
N GLU A 62 -1.02 -3.77 18.83
CA GLU A 62 -2.13 -4.52 19.44
C GLU A 62 -1.97 -6.04 19.26
N LEU A 63 -1.44 -6.48 18.11
CA LEU A 63 -1.12 -7.88 17.83
C LEU A 63 0.19 -8.37 18.48
N GLY A 64 0.82 -7.55 19.33
CA GLY A 64 1.99 -7.97 20.12
C GLY A 64 3.34 -7.73 19.47
N ALA A 65 3.43 -6.91 18.42
CA ALA A 65 4.71 -6.49 17.87
C ALA A 65 5.55 -5.80 18.96
N SER A 66 6.82 -6.18 19.07
CA SER A 66 7.74 -5.59 20.06
C SER A 66 8.14 -4.17 19.71
N LYS A 67 8.22 -3.87 18.42
CA LYS A 67 8.51 -2.53 17.90
C LYS A 67 7.93 -2.38 16.50
N VAL A 68 7.36 -1.21 16.23
CA VAL A 68 6.97 -0.81 14.88
C VAL A 68 7.77 0.42 14.43
N VAL A 69 8.13 0.45 13.17
CA VAL A 69 8.81 1.58 12.53
C VAL A 69 7.97 2.03 11.34
N GLY A 70 7.57 3.29 11.33
CA GLY A 70 6.81 3.88 10.23
C GLY A 70 7.66 4.81 9.39
N LEU A 71 7.55 4.70 8.08
CA LEU A 71 8.16 5.59 7.11
C LEU A 71 7.06 6.22 6.24
N ASP A 72 7.01 7.55 6.18
CA ASP A 72 6.12 8.27 5.28
C ASP A 72 6.78 9.55 4.76
N LEU A 73 6.36 10.02 3.61
CA LEU A 73 6.86 11.26 3.01
C LEU A 73 6.16 12.49 3.60
N SER A 74 4.96 12.34 4.17
CA SER A 74 4.12 13.44 4.66
C SER A 74 4.37 13.72 6.15
N GLU A 75 4.80 14.94 6.44
CA GLU A 75 4.93 15.42 7.81
C GLU A 75 3.58 15.50 8.53
N LEU A 76 2.50 15.88 7.83
CA LEU A 76 1.16 15.95 8.41
C LEU A 76 0.65 14.58 8.84
N MET A 77 0.84 13.57 7.97
CA MET A 77 0.50 12.18 8.30
C MET A 77 1.24 11.68 9.53
N LEU A 78 2.55 11.91 9.58
CA LEU A 78 3.38 11.44 10.70
C LEU A 78 3.10 12.18 12.01
N LYS A 79 2.75 13.46 11.97
CA LYS A 79 2.28 14.19 13.17
C LYS A 79 1.00 13.58 13.74
N GLN A 80 0.06 13.21 12.88
CA GLN A 80 -1.16 12.52 13.31
C GLN A 80 -0.82 11.14 13.87
N ALA A 81 0.02 10.35 13.17
CA ALA A 81 0.47 9.03 13.61
C ALA A 81 1.12 9.09 15.00
N GLU A 82 2.04 10.06 15.21
CA GLU A 82 2.71 10.24 16.50
C GLU A 82 1.72 10.57 17.61
N SER A 83 0.78 11.51 17.35
CA SER A 83 -0.26 11.88 18.30
C SER A 83 -1.14 10.70 18.71
N ASP A 84 -1.52 9.85 17.76
CA ASP A 84 -2.42 8.73 18.02
C ASP A 84 -1.70 7.56 18.71
N LEU A 85 -0.50 7.21 18.25
CA LEU A 85 0.30 6.14 18.86
C LEU A 85 0.71 6.50 20.29
N ALA A 86 1.11 7.75 20.55
CA ALA A 86 1.55 8.19 21.89
C ALA A 86 0.47 8.13 22.96
N LYS A 87 -0.80 7.95 22.60
CA LYS A 87 -1.90 7.77 23.58
C LYS A 87 -1.77 6.44 24.34
N ASN A 88 -1.25 5.39 23.69
CA ASN A 88 -1.22 4.05 24.21
C ASN A 88 0.19 3.44 24.32
N TRP A 89 1.16 3.97 23.58
CA TRP A 89 2.52 3.41 23.50
C TRP A 89 3.59 4.46 23.68
N GLN A 90 4.73 4.06 24.24
CA GLN A 90 5.88 4.94 24.42
C GLN A 90 6.71 5.06 23.13
N LYS A 91 6.95 6.29 22.67
CA LYS A 91 7.86 6.57 21.57
C LYS A 91 9.25 6.03 21.85
N SER A 92 9.98 5.65 20.82
CA SER A 92 11.32 5.06 20.81
C SER A 92 11.43 3.64 21.33
N THR A 93 10.63 3.22 22.28
CA THR A 93 10.60 1.83 22.74
C THR A 93 9.64 0.98 21.92
N ALA A 94 8.39 1.41 21.75
CA ALA A 94 7.38 0.68 21.00
C ALA A 94 7.28 1.13 19.52
N PHE A 95 7.51 2.41 19.23
CA PHE A 95 7.45 2.90 17.86
C PHE A 95 8.50 3.99 17.54
N SER A 96 8.86 4.10 16.27
CA SER A 96 9.60 5.22 15.69
C SER A 96 9.01 5.59 14.33
N LEU A 97 9.08 6.88 13.98
CA LEU A 97 8.54 7.43 12.74
C LEU A 97 9.61 8.24 12.03
N HIS A 98 9.75 8.04 10.72
CA HIS A 98 10.74 8.71 9.89
C HIS A 98 10.06 9.43 8.71
N CYS A 99 10.28 10.75 8.59
CA CYS A 99 9.81 11.54 7.47
C CYS A 99 10.80 11.46 6.31
N LEU A 100 10.71 10.41 5.52
CA LEU A 100 11.59 10.14 4.38
C LEU A 100 10.81 9.48 3.24
N PRO A 101 11.18 9.70 1.98
CA PRO A 101 10.68 8.87 0.89
C PRO A 101 11.19 7.44 1.06
N MET A 102 10.36 6.44 0.73
CA MET A 102 10.73 5.03 0.94
C MET A 102 11.92 4.58 0.07
N GLU A 103 12.24 5.30 -1.00
CA GLU A 103 13.46 5.12 -1.78
C GLU A 103 14.75 5.42 -0.97
N GLN A 104 14.61 6.09 0.17
CA GLN A 104 15.71 6.39 1.11
C GLN A 104 15.66 5.51 2.37
N LEU A 105 15.08 4.35 2.28
CA LEU A 105 14.98 3.38 3.37
C LEU A 105 16.33 3.02 4.00
N ASP A 106 17.40 3.07 3.23
CA ASP A 106 18.77 2.85 3.71
C ASP A 106 19.23 3.86 4.76
N LYS A 107 18.56 5.03 4.87
CA LYS A 107 18.93 6.11 5.82
C LYS A 107 18.33 5.94 7.22
N ILE A 108 17.36 5.06 7.41
CA ILE A 108 16.85 4.80 8.77
C ILE A 108 17.88 3.97 9.57
N PRO A 109 18.04 4.25 10.88
CA PRO A 109 19.02 3.53 11.69
C PRO A 109 18.59 2.09 12.04
N GLU A 110 17.30 1.82 11.99
CA GLU A 110 16.76 0.51 12.31
C GLU A 110 16.99 -0.50 11.16
N ASP A 111 17.20 -1.74 11.53
CA ASP A 111 17.36 -2.90 10.63
C ASP A 111 16.81 -4.18 11.30
N ASN A 112 17.05 -5.32 10.67
CA ASN A 112 16.63 -6.65 11.16
C ASN A 112 15.11 -6.71 11.42
N PHE A 113 14.32 -6.30 10.43
CA PHE A 113 12.86 -6.39 10.49
C PHE A 113 12.41 -7.81 10.18
N ASP A 114 11.56 -8.36 11.05
CA ASP A 114 10.89 -9.66 10.83
C ASP A 114 9.79 -9.57 9.79
N VAL A 115 9.08 -8.43 9.78
CA VAL A 115 7.98 -8.17 8.86
C VAL A 115 8.13 -6.76 8.29
N VAL A 116 7.97 -6.66 6.97
CA VAL A 116 7.86 -5.38 6.27
C VAL A 116 6.49 -5.34 5.61
N THR A 117 5.77 -4.23 5.80
CA THR A 117 4.46 -3.99 5.21
C THR A 117 4.47 -2.74 4.35
N SER A 118 3.56 -2.67 3.38
CA SER A 118 3.24 -1.45 2.66
C SER A 118 1.80 -1.50 2.17
N SER A 119 0.98 -0.58 2.63
CA SER A 119 -0.43 -0.49 2.24
C SER A 119 -0.61 0.60 1.19
N PHE A 120 -1.02 0.19 -0.01
CA PHE A 120 -1.43 1.10 -1.08
C PHE A 120 -0.38 2.16 -1.48
N ALA A 121 0.93 1.82 -1.46
CA ALA A 121 1.99 2.80 -1.67
C ALA A 121 3.00 2.45 -2.78
N PHE A 122 3.25 1.18 -3.13
CA PHE A 122 4.33 0.81 -4.05
C PHE A 122 4.12 1.25 -5.50
N HIS A 123 2.90 1.57 -5.90
CA HIS A 123 2.62 2.14 -7.22
C HIS A 123 3.12 3.59 -7.40
N TYR A 124 3.56 4.26 -6.32
CA TYR A 124 4.21 5.58 -6.40
C TYR A 124 5.72 5.51 -6.66
N ILE A 125 6.30 4.31 -6.65
CA ILE A 125 7.75 4.11 -6.73
C ILE A 125 8.19 3.88 -8.18
N GLU A 126 9.14 4.67 -8.64
CA GLU A 126 9.71 4.55 -9.99
C GLU A 126 10.63 3.33 -10.11
N ASP A 127 11.62 3.22 -9.24
CA ASP A 127 12.56 2.09 -9.20
C ASP A 127 12.16 1.09 -8.11
N PHE A 128 11.26 0.18 -8.49
CA PHE A 128 10.77 -0.84 -7.58
C PHE A 128 11.82 -1.91 -7.29
N ALA A 129 12.73 -2.18 -8.22
CA ALA A 129 13.81 -3.14 -8.01
C ALA A 129 14.81 -2.65 -6.96
N ASP A 130 15.22 -1.37 -7.01
CA ASP A 130 16.08 -0.75 -5.99
C ASP A 130 15.40 -0.75 -4.62
N LEU A 131 14.11 -0.41 -4.56
CA LEU A 131 13.36 -0.47 -3.30
C LEU A 131 13.32 -1.88 -2.71
N LEU A 132 13.06 -2.91 -3.53
CA LEU A 132 13.04 -4.31 -3.07
C LEU A 132 14.40 -4.77 -2.55
N ALA A 133 15.50 -4.36 -3.19
CA ALA A 133 16.85 -4.65 -2.71
C ALA A 133 17.11 -4.01 -1.34
N LYS A 134 16.70 -2.76 -1.13
CA LYS A 134 16.79 -2.06 0.16
C LYS A 134 15.93 -2.70 1.23
N ILE A 135 14.70 -3.11 0.89
CA ILE A 135 13.83 -3.85 1.79
C ILE A 135 14.51 -5.15 2.22
N SER A 136 14.99 -5.95 1.27
CA SER A 136 15.68 -7.20 1.56
C SER A 136 16.89 -6.97 2.49
N ALA A 137 17.69 -5.94 2.25
CA ALA A 137 18.85 -5.61 3.09
C ALA A 137 18.49 -5.26 4.54
N LYS A 138 17.29 -4.71 4.78
CA LYS A 138 16.78 -4.32 6.11
C LYS A 138 16.06 -5.46 6.86
N MET A 139 15.77 -6.57 6.19
CA MET A 139 15.02 -7.70 6.77
C MET A 139 15.94 -8.76 7.36
N THR A 140 15.42 -9.47 8.35
CA THR A 140 16.01 -10.74 8.82
C THR A 140 15.91 -11.82 7.75
N ALA A 141 16.71 -12.87 7.88
CA ALA A 141 16.52 -14.09 7.11
C ALA A 141 15.11 -14.67 7.36
N CYS A 142 14.46 -15.17 6.33
CA CYS A 142 13.07 -15.63 6.37
C CYS A 142 12.05 -14.56 6.80
N GLY A 143 12.41 -13.28 6.79
CA GLY A 143 11.50 -12.17 7.06
C GLY A 143 10.38 -12.11 6.00
N THR A 144 9.21 -11.64 6.41
CA THR A 144 8.01 -11.60 5.57
C THR A 144 7.77 -10.18 5.04
N LEU A 145 7.61 -10.04 3.71
CA LEU A 145 7.15 -8.82 3.05
C LEU A 145 5.67 -9.00 2.65
N ILE A 146 4.82 -8.05 3.05
CA ILE A 146 3.41 -8.01 2.66
C ILE A 146 3.09 -6.62 2.12
N PHE A 147 2.51 -6.54 0.94
CA PHE A 147 2.10 -5.24 0.42
C PHE A 147 0.82 -5.32 -0.41
N SER A 148 0.11 -4.19 -0.42
CA SER A 148 -0.96 -3.92 -1.37
C SER A 148 -0.58 -2.76 -2.29
N GLN A 149 -1.09 -2.81 -3.51
CA GLN A 149 -0.96 -1.72 -4.48
C GLN A 149 -2.13 -1.71 -5.46
N GLU A 150 -2.27 -0.63 -6.23
CA GLU A 150 -3.18 -0.67 -7.37
C GLU A 150 -2.81 -1.83 -8.30
N HIS A 151 -3.83 -2.58 -8.73
CA HIS A 151 -3.63 -3.71 -9.64
C HIS A 151 -3.08 -3.25 -11.00
N PRO A 152 -2.20 -4.00 -11.68
CA PRO A 152 -1.69 -3.67 -13.01
C PRO A 152 -2.78 -3.37 -14.05
N ILE A 153 -3.93 -4.02 -13.97
CA ILE A 153 -5.10 -3.71 -14.81
C ILE A 153 -5.58 -2.27 -14.61
N VAL A 154 -5.45 -1.70 -13.41
CA VAL A 154 -5.84 -0.33 -13.10
C VAL A 154 -4.75 0.66 -13.47
N THR A 155 -3.48 0.33 -13.17
CA THR A 155 -2.37 1.24 -13.42
C THR A 155 -2.00 1.37 -14.90
N CYS A 156 -2.33 0.39 -15.76
CA CYS A 156 -2.01 0.42 -17.19
C CYS A 156 -2.68 1.58 -17.94
N TYR A 157 -3.81 2.07 -17.46
CA TYR A 157 -4.57 3.12 -18.11
C TYR A 157 -3.77 4.42 -18.27
N LYS A 158 -3.73 4.94 -19.49
CA LYS A 158 -3.12 6.25 -19.82
C LYS A 158 -4.18 7.31 -20.16
N ASP A 159 -5.05 7.01 -21.11
CA ASP A 159 -6.02 7.95 -21.68
C ASP A 159 -7.31 7.27 -22.11
N GLY A 160 -8.29 8.08 -22.51
CA GLY A 160 -9.58 7.61 -23.01
C GLY A 160 -10.55 7.17 -21.92
N TYR A 161 -11.44 6.25 -22.25
CA TYR A 161 -12.46 5.75 -21.35
C TYR A 161 -12.07 4.40 -20.76
N ARG A 162 -12.11 4.26 -19.45
CA ARG A 162 -11.85 2.98 -18.75
C ARG A 162 -13.01 1.99 -18.90
N TRP A 163 -14.21 2.47 -19.12
CA TRP A 163 -15.42 1.68 -19.09
C TRP A 163 -16.20 1.78 -20.39
N GLU A 164 -16.66 0.65 -20.90
CA GLU A 164 -17.73 0.60 -21.86
C GLU A 164 -19.07 0.72 -21.13
N LYS A 165 -19.97 1.50 -21.68
CA LYS A 165 -21.29 1.74 -21.12
C LYS A 165 -22.36 1.38 -22.11
N ASN A 166 -23.46 0.76 -21.65
CA ASN A 166 -24.65 0.53 -22.46
C ASN A 166 -25.47 1.83 -22.65
N GLU A 167 -26.58 1.73 -23.37
CA GLU A 167 -27.50 2.85 -23.61
C GLU A 167 -28.04 3.48 -22.32
N GLN A 168 -28.19 2.68 -21.25
CA GLN A 168 -28.62 3.09 -19.93
C GLN A 168 -27.48 3.68 -19.06
N LYS A 169 -26.30 3.91 -19.66
CA LYS A 169 -25.07 4.42 -19.00
C LYS A 169 -24.50 3.49 -17.90
N GLN A 170 -24.90 2.25 -17.86
CA GLN A 170 -24.34 1.24 -16.96
C GLN A 170 -22.99 0.74 -17.49
N GLN A 171 -22.05 0.53 -16.61
CA GLN A 171 -20.76 -0.08 -16.92
C GLN A 171 -20.97 -1.57 -17.24
N VAL A 172 -20.54 -1.99 -18.43
CA VAL A 172 -20.74 -3.36 -18.93
C VAL A 172 -19.44 -4.08 -19.24
N ALA A 173 -18.33 -3.35 -19.45
CA ALA A 173 -17.01 -3.93 -19.62
C ALA A 173 -15.93 -2.97 -19.21
N TYR A 174 -14.81 -3.49 -18.72
CA TYR A 174 -13.60 -2.71 -18.43
C TYR A 174 -12.62 -2.80 -19.61
N ARG A 175 -12.16 -1.68 -20.11
CA ARG A 175 -11.23 -1.60 -21.24
C ARG A 175 -9.79 -1.72 -20.76
N LEU A 176 -9.12 -2.75 -21.21
CA LEU A 176 -7.69 -2.96 -20.95
C LEU A 176 -6.86 -2.37 -22.11
N ASN A 177 -6.17 -1.26 -21.87
CA ASN A 177 -5.26 -0.64 -22.81
C ASN A 177 -3.89 -0.40 -22.18
N PHE A 178 -2.82 -0.41 -23.00
CA PHE A 178 -1.45 -0.08 -22.60
C PHE A 178 -0.87 -0.96 -21.48
N TYR A 179 -1.40 -2.17 -21.27
CA TYR A 179 -0.91 -3.09 -20.23
C TYR A 179 0.57 -3.47 -20.39
N ARG A 180 1.09 -3.54 -21.61
CA ARG A 180 2.50 -3.86 -21.88
C ARG A 180 3.41 -2.65 -21.95
N ASP A 181 2.85 -1.46 -21.90
CA ASP A 181 3.57 -0.19 -21.93
C ASP A 181 3.80 0.27 -20.49
N GLU A 182 4.89 -0.19 -19.88
CA GLU A 182 5.25 0.10 -18.49
C GLU A 182 5.78 1.54 -18.31
N GLY A 183 5.91 1.96 -17.06
CA GLY A 183 6.48 3.24 -16.67
C GLY A 183 5.47 4.24 -16.14
N GLU A 184 5.82 5.50 -16.22
CA GLU A 184 5.12 6.62 -15.59
C GLU A 184 3.69 6.81 -16.10
N ARG A 185 2.80 7.17 -15.17
CA ARG A 185 1.40 7.53 -15.41
C ARG A 185 1.06 8.82 -14.69
N ASP A 186 0.56 9.81 -15.42
CA ASP A 186 -0.03 11.01 -14.84
C ASP A 186 -1.38 10.66 -14.22
N ARG A 187 -1.56 11.08 -12.98
CA ARG A 187 -2.78 10.89 -12.20
C ARG A 187 -3.24 12.21 -11.62
N SER A 188 -4.52 12.30 -11.36
CA SER A 188 -5.12 13.44 -10.67
C SER A 188 -6.13 12.94 -9.64
N TRP A 189 -6.01 13.44 -8.42
CA TRP A 189 -6.96 13.17 -7.33
C TRP A 189 -7.16 14.44 -6.51
N PHE A 190 -8.41 14.78 -6.20
CA PHE A 190 -8.76 16.04 -5.54
C PHE A 190 -8.11 17.28 -6.18
N GLN A 191 -8.03 17.32 -7.52
CA GLN A 191 -7.40 18.40 -8.30
C GLN A 191 -5.88 18.55 -8.08
N GLN A 192 -5.24 17.60 -7.43
CA GLN A 192 -3.78 17.53 -7.31
C GLN A 192 -3.24 16.51 -8.32
N ALA A 193 -2.26 16.94 -9.09
CA ALA A 193 -1.56 16.06 -10.03
C ALA A 193 -0.45 15.30 -9.31
N PHE A 194 -0.30 14.03 -9.61
CA PHE A 194 0.78 13.18 -9.09
C PHE A 194 1.11 12.08 -10.10
N LYS A 195 2.16 11.34 -9.84
CA LYS A 195 2.62 10.27 -10.71
C LYS A 195 2.49 8.93 -10.02
N THR A 196 2.11 7.92 -10.80
CA THR A 196 2.21 6.52 -10.44
C THR A 196 2.99 5.78 -11.52
N TYR A 197 3.45 4.58 -11.22
CA TYR A 197 4.26 3.80 -12.15
C TYR A 197 3.59 2.45 -12.40
N HIS A 198 3.25 2.23 -13.66
CA HIS A 198 2.68 0.97 -14.10
C HIS A 198 3.78 -0.07 -14.33
N ARG A 199 3.53 -1.27 -13.78
CA ARG A 199 4.30 -2.51 -14.03
C ARG A 199 3.33 -3.61 -14.34
N THR A 200 3.71 -4.51 -15.25
CA THR A 200 2.94 -5.73 -15.47
C THR A 200 3.05 -6.68 -14.27
N MET A 201 2.11 -7.62 -14.13
CA MET A 201 2.23 -8.70 -13.14
C MET A 201 3.56 -9.46 -13.29
N ALA A 202 3.98 -9.72 -14.52
CA ALA A 202 5.24 -10.41 -14.78
C ALA A 202 6.44 -9.62 -14.24
N THR A 203 6.48 -8.30 -14.45
CA THR A 203 7.56 -7.45 -13.94
C THR A 203 7.58 -7.43 -12.42
N ILE A 204 6.42 -7.27 -11.76
CA ILE A 204 6.33 -7.27 -10.29
C ILE A 204 6.85 -8.60 -9.72
N CYS A 205 6.36 -9.74 -10.24
CA CYS A 205 6.78 -11.05 -9.77
C CYS A 205 8.28 -11.30 -10.02
N ASN A 206 8.78 -10.96 -11.19
CA ASN A 206 10.19 -11.18 -11.54
C ASN A 206 11.13 -10.30 -10.70
N GLN A 207 10.77 -9.05 -10.40
CA GLN A 207 11.57 -8.19 -9.54
C GLN A 207 11.61 -8.70 -8.10
N LEU A 208 10.51 -9.25 -7.56
CA LEU A 208 10.52 -9.92 -6.27
C LEU A 208 11.46 -11.14 -6.26
N ILE A 209 11.37 -11.99 -7.29
CA ILE A 209 12.24 -13.17 -7.42
C ILE A 209 13.72 -12.77 -7.53
N GLN A 210 14.02 -11.73 -8.29
CA GLN A 210 15.39 -11.21 -8.46
C GLN A 210 15.95 -10.58 -7.18
N ALA A 211 15.08 -10.02 -6.34
CA ALA A 211 15.43 -9.50 -5.02
C ALA A 211 15.45 -10.58 -3.91
N GLU A 212 15.49 -11.87 -4.33
CA GLU A 212 15.56 -13.05 -3.46
C GLU A 212 14.34 -13.28 -2.56
N PHE A 213 13.17 -12.81 -3.00
CA PHE A 213 11.90 -13.14 -2.35
C PHE A 213 11.26 -14.38 -2.98
N GLU A 214 10.69 -15.23 -2.14
CA GLU A 214 9.77 -16.29 -2.53
C GLU A 214 8.34 -15.76 -2.36
N ILE A 215 7.58 -15.71 -3.46
CA ILE A 215 6.16 -15.32 -3.41
C ILE A 215 5.38 -16.51 -2.86
N VAL A 216 4.77 -16.33 -1.69
CA VAL A 216 4.03 -17.41 -1.01
C VAL A 216 2.51 -17.24 -1.15
N GLN A 217 2.03 -16.04 -1.43
CA GLN A 217 0.60 -15.78 -1.63
C GLN A 217 0.38 -14.53 -2.49
N VAL A 218 -0.59 -14.61 -3.38
CA VAL A 218 -1.08 -13.48 -4.19
C VAL A 218 -2.59 -13.44 -4.03
N GLU A 219 -3.14 -12.25 -3.72
CA GLU A 219 -4.57 -12.06 -3.56
C GLU A 219 -5.10 -10.95 -4.46
N GLU A 220 -6.24 -11.22 -5.06
CA GLU A 220 -7.11 -10.29 -5.79
C GLU A 220 -8.49 -10.34 -5.13
N PRO A 221 -8.67 -9.67 -3.98
CA PRO A 221 -9.83 -9.91 -3.15
C PRO A 221 -11.12 -9.43 -3.78
N MET A 222 -12.19 -10.19 -3.52
CA MET A 222 -13.56 -9.83 -3.80
C MET A 222 -14.30 -9.61 -2.49
N LEU A 223 -15.23 -8.68 -2.49
CA LEU A 223 -16.15 -8.53 -1.35
C LEU A 223 -17.04 -9.75 -1.25
N ALA A 224 -17.25 -10.25 -0.02
CA ALA A 224 -18.32 -11.20 0.25
C ALA A 224 -19.67 -10.58 -0.19
N GLU A 225 -20.57 -11.41 -0.72
CA GLU A 225 -21.89 -10.96 -1.14
C GLU A 225 -22.65 -10.33 0.04
N GLN A 226 -22.69 -9.01 0.06
CA GLN A 226 -23.49 -8.25 1.00
C GLN A 226 -24.38 -7.29 0.22
N PRO A 227 -25.72 -7.40 0.35
CA PRO A 227 -26.67 -6.62 -0.44
C PRO A 227 -26.45 -5.12 -0.38
N GLN A 228 -25.99 -4.61 0.77
CA GLN A 228 -25.73 -3.19 0.97
C GLN A 228 -24.55 -2.64 0.13
N TRP A 229 -23.64 -3.49 -0.35
CA TRP A 229 -22.47 -3.08 -1.12
C TRP A 229 -22.62 -3.25 -2.63
N HIS A 230 -23.72 -3.88 -3.07
CA HIS A 230 -23.94 -4.21 -4.49
C HIS A 230 -23.86 -3.02 -5.44
N ASN A 231 -24.25 -1.82 -5.00
CA ASN A 231 -24.29 -0.66 -5.89
C ASN A 231 -22.94 0.08 -5.97
N GLU A 232 -22.14 0.10 -4.91
CA GLU A 232 -20.89 0.86 -4.85
C GLU A 232 -19.71 0.09 -5.45
N PHE A 233 -19.73 -1.24 -5.39
CA PHE A 233 -18.61 -2.09 -5.80
C PHE A 233 -18.93 -3.03 -6.96
N LYS A 234 -19.92 -2.68 -7.79
CA LYS A 234 -20.30 -3.45 -8.99
C LYS A 234 -19.12 -3.72 -9.93
N ASP A 235 -18.19 -2.80 -10.00
CA ASP A 235 -17.06 -2.86 -10.89
C ASP A 235 -16.02 -3.93 -10.47
N LEU A 236 -16.05 -4.41 -9.23
CA LEU A 236 -15.18 -5.49 -8.78
C LEU A 236 -15.40 -6.80 -9.55
N GLN A 237 -16.61 -7.03 -10.08
CA GLN A 237 -16.90 -8.20 -10.92
C GLN A 237 -16.12 -8.20 -12.25
N HIS A 238 -15.74 -7.02 -12.72
CA HIS A 238 -15.05 -6.86 -14.02
C HIS A 238 -13.55 -6.79 -13.89
N ARG A 239 -13.03 -6.39 -12.73
CA ARG A 239 -11.61 -6.22 -12.51
C ARG A 239 -11.24 -6.19 -11.03
N PRO A 240 -10.08 -6.75 -10.63
CA PRO A 240 -9.52 -6.49 -9.32
C PRO A 240 -8.95 -5.05 -9.27
N PRO A 241 -9.33 -4.23 -8.29
CA PRO A 241 -8.75 -2.89 -8.12
C PRO A 241 -7.38 -2.93 -7.46
N LEU A 242 -7.14 -3.91 -6.62
CA LEU A 242 -5.97 -4.07 -5.78
C LEU A 242 -5.29 -5.41 -6.02
N LEU A 243 -3.98 -5.40 -5.89
CA LEU A 243 -3.12 -6.56 -5.86
C LEU A 243 -2.44 -6.63 -4.51
N PHE A 244 -2.48 -7.81 -3.88
CA PHE A 244 -1.75 -8.09 -2.65
C PHE A 244 -0.73 -9.19 -2.91
N ILE A 245 0.45 -9.03 -2.35
CA ILE A 245 1.49 -10.04 -2.41
C ILE A 245 2.08 -10.23 -1.02
N LYS A 246 2.17 -11.49 -0.61
CA LYS A 246 2.97 -11.94 0.52
C LYS A 246 4.16 -12.71 -0.01
N ALA A 247 5.35 -12.33 0.41
CA ALA A 247 6.59 -12.95 0.03
C ALA A 247 7.51 -13.13 1.23
N VAL A 248 8.40 -14.11 1.17
CA VAL A 248 9.37 -14.40 2.23
C VAL A 248 10.76 -14.24 1.66
N LYS A 249 11.64 -13.53 2.39
CA LYS A 249 13.04 -13.41 2.01
C LYS A 249 13.71 -14.78 2.10
N LYS A 250 14.40 -15.17 1.04
CA LYS A 250 15.23 -16.39 1.05
C LYS A 250 16.43 -16.24 2.00
N ASN A 251 16.93 -17.36 2.48
CA ASN A 251 18.13 -17.41 3.34
C ASN A 251 19.40 -17.01 2.62
#